data_62a6867098975a99e2e549ff9af7b308
#
_entry.id   62a6867098975a99e2e549ff9af7b308
#
_cell.length_a   1.000
_cell.length_b   1.000
_cell.length_c   1.000
_cell.angle_alpha   90.00
_cell.angle_beta   90.00
_cell.angle_gamma   90.00
#
_symmetry.space_group_name_H-M   'P 1'
#
loop_
_entity.id
_entity.type
_entity.pdbx_description
1 polymer ?
#
loop_
_entity_poly.entity_id
_entity_poly.type
_entity_poly.pdbx_seq_one_letter_code
_entity_poly.pdbx_strand_id
1 'polypeptide(L)'
;MRSVFFQNPLEYQIQTDREEWNQGDSIQGRRRVRNMSGNSVPSIQSSLVLAYGVRKEIKSGDADAWKIQSEIMPISRANLDPQGEINAEWELKLNGDCPITDKSASLFLLFGGDKVMEEGGRIDLRVELHPILQSFLQTFTTQFKFLEKHRKSKEDHTEVKLVPPESKEFPNLEQILCMLKIHEEQLESVFQFRMKGFSRDGENMKVVKKKREFEIQMTPDEYLLPGDFPNRQLFREKISEALDIARQRVF
;
A
#
# COMPACT_ATOMS: atom_id res chain seq x y z
N MET A 1 0.33 -6.69 -17.30
CA MET A 1 -0.59 -5.67 -17.89
C MET A 1 0.06 -4.97 -19.08
N ARG A 2 -0.75 -4.34 -19.95
CA ARG A 2 -0.25 -3.53 -21.07
C ARG A 2 -1.14 -2.28 -21.25
N SER A 3 -0.53 -1.11 -21.49
CA SER A 3 -1.23 0.14 -21.80
C SER A 3 -0.51 0.90 -22.89
N VAL A 4 -1.27 1.67 -23.66
CA VAL A 4 -0.77 2.49 -24.77
C VAL A 4 -1.33 3.90 -24.59
N PHE A 5 -0.47 4.90 -24.83
CA PHE A 5 -0.83 6.31 -24.77
C PHE A 5 -0.26 7.03 -26.02
N PHE A 6 -1.07 7.90 -26.61
CA PHE A 6 -0.71 8.65 -27.80
C PHE A 6 -0.53 10.12 -27.47
N GLN A 7 0.66 10.64 -27.76
CA GLN A 7 0.98 12.06 -27.70
C GLN A 7 1.63 12.44 -29.04
N ASN A 8 0.75 12.83 -29.99
CA ASN A 8 1.14 13.02 -31.39
C ASN A 8 2.46 13.81 -31.51
N PRO A 9 3.48 13.30 -32.23
CA PRO A 9 3.43 12.16 -33.14
C PRO A 9 3.88 10.82 -32.53
N LEU A 10 4.04 10.73 -31.21
CA LEU A 10 4.59 9.58 -30.53
C LEU A 10 3.50 8.67 -29.94
N GLU A 11 3.73 7.36 -30.02
CA GLU A 11 3.04 6.32 -29.29
C GLU A 11 3.96 5.84 -28.14
N TYR A 12 3.45 5.89 -26.94
CA TYR A 12 4.09 5.33 -25.73
C TYR A 12 3.37 4.05 -25.34
N GLN A 13 4.11 2.99 -25.13
CA GLN A 13 3.57 1.73 -24.63
C GLN A 13 4.35 1.29 -23.41
N ILE A 14 3.64 0.83 -22.40
CA ILE A 14 4.22 0.16 -21.24
C ILE A 14 3.61 -1.22 -21.07
N GLN A 15 4.42 -2.17 -20.64
CA GLN A 15 4.02 -3.52 -20.30
C GLN A 15 4.70 -3.94 -19.01
N THR A 16 3.95 -4.56 -18.09
CA THR A 16 4.47 -5.17 -16.85
C THR A 16 4.47 -6.71 -16.99
N ASP A 17 5.32 -7.35 -16.21
CA ASP A 17 5.47 -8.81 -16.14
C ASP A 17 4.24 -9.52 -15.56
N ARG A 18 3.58 -8.89 -14.57
CA ARG A 18 2.42 -9.42 -13.83
C ARG A 18 1.30 -8.38 -13.78
N GLU A 19 0.20 -8.74 -13.09
CA GLU A 19 -0.96 -7.88 -12.85
C GLU A 19 -1.18 -7.57 -11.37
N GLU A 20 -0.50 -8.29 -10.48
CA GLU A 20 -0.64 -8.20 -9.04
C GLU A 20 0.71 -8.38 -8.36
N TRP A 21 1.01 -7.56 -7.35
CA TRP A 21 2.24 -7.55 -6.56
C TRP A 21 1.91 -7.40 -5.08
N ASN A 22 2.84 -7.83 -4.24
CA ASN A 22 2.79 -7.49 -2.82
C ASN A 22 3.69 -6.29 -2.54
N GLN A 23 3.46 -5.61 -1.43
CA GLN A 23 4.44 -4.68 -0.89
C GLN A 23 5.81 -5.38 -0.76
N GLY A 24 6.88 -4.69 -1.16
CA GLY A 24 8.25 -5.24 -1.18
C GLY A 24 8.62 -6.02 -2.45
N ASP A 25 7.68 -6.33 -3.35
CA ASP A 25 7.98 -7.00 -4.63
C ASP A 25 8.70 -6.06 -5.60
N SER A 26 9.42 -6.65 -6.57
CA SER A 26 9.91 -5.95 -7.75
C SER A 26 8.90 -6.06 -8.90
N ILE A 27 8.64 -4.93 -9.55
CA ILE A 27 7.88 -4.84 -10.79
C ILE A 27 8.88 -4.76 -11.93
N GLN A 28 8.78 -5.68 -12.88
CA GLN A 28 9.59 -5.67 -14.09
C GLN A 28 8.70 -5.41 -15.31
N GLY A 29 9.28 -4.78 -16.33
CA GLY A 29 8.52 -4.49 -17.52
C GLY A 29 9.33 -3.98 -18.68
N ARG A 30 8.59 -3.66 -19.75
CA ARG A 30 9.15 -3.06 -20.98
C ARG A 30 8.39 -1.79 -21.30
N ARG A 31 9.11 -0.80 -21.82
CA ARG A 31 8.53 0.40 -22.39
C ARG A 31 8.99 0.54 -23.84
N ARG A 32 8.08 1.00 -24.69
CA ARG A 32 8.34 1.31 -26.09
C ARG A 32 7.85 2.72 -26.40
N VAL A 33 8.67 3.46 -27.13
CA VAL A 33 8.27 4.72 -27.76
C VAL A 33 8.41 4.55 -29.27
N ARG A 34 7.37 4.86 -30.02
CA ARG A 34 7.34 4.75 -31.47
C ARG A 34 6.94 6.08 -32.11
N ASN A 35 7.67 6.49 -33.14
CA ASN A 35 7.31 7.59 -33.98
C ASN A 35 6.27 7.12 -35.03
N MET A 36 5.06 7.65 -34.97
CA MET A 36 3.96 7.27 -35.84
C MET A 36 3.89 8.16 -37.10
N SER A 37 4.75 9.17 -37.19
CA SER A 37 4.77 10.09 -38.32
C SER A 37 5.70 9.66 -39.45
N GLY A 38 5.56 10.31 -40.60
CA GLY A 38 6.50 10.19 -41.75
C GLY A 38 7.73 11.09 -41.64
N ASN A 39 7.89 11.87 -40.55
CA ASN A 39 9.01 12.77 -40.31
C ASN A 39 9.78 12.34 -39.06
N SER A 40 11.07 12.68 -39.02
CA SER A 40 11.89 12.53 -37.82
C SER A 40 11.38 13.44 -36.71
N VAL A 41 11.36 12.93 -35.48
CA VAL A 41 10.97 13.69 -34.27
C VAL A 41 12.26 13.99 -33.48
N PRO A 42 12.60 15.29 -33.29
CA PRO A 42 13.78 15.66 -32.51
C PRO A 42 13.46 15.60 -30.99
N SER A 43 14.50 15.40 -30.20
CA SER A 43 14.48 15.57 -28.76
C SER A 43 13.38 14.75 -28.04
N ILE A 44 13.47 13.41 -28.17
CA ILE A 44 12.54 12.49 -27.51
C ILE A 44 12.89 12.39 -26.04
N GLN A 45 11.86 12.57 -25.21
CA GLN A 45 11.88 12.22 -23.80
C GLN A 45 10.76 11.21 -23.50
N SER A 46 11.05 10.23 -22.64
CA SER A 46 10.06 9.29 -22.15
C SER A 46 10.27 9.07 -20.67
N SER A 47 9.32 9.53 -19.89
CA SER A 47 9.29 9.42 -18.44
C SER A 47 8.42 8.24 -17.99
N LEU A 48 8.79 7.64 -16.86
CA LEU A 48 8.03 6.59 -16.19
C LEU A 48 8.11 6.85 -14.68
N VAL A 49 6.97 7.06 -14.05
CA VAL A 49 6.86 7.49 -12.66
C VAL A 49 5.91 6.57 -11.92
N LEU A 50 6.31 6.11 -10.73
CA LEU A 50 5.41 5.50 -9.77
C LEU A 50 4.80 6.59 -8.90
N ALA A 51 3.48 6.71 -8.88
CA ALA A 51 2.77 7.69 -8.09
C ALA A 51 1.62 7.06 -7.30
N TYR A 52 1.41 7.52 -6.08
CA TYR A 52 0.19 7.26 -5.32
C TYR A 52 -0.88 8.26 -5.74
N GLY A 53 -2.11 7.79 -5.89
CA GLY A 53 -3.22 8.66 -6.27
C GLY A 53 -4.54 8.26 -5.61
N VAL A 54 -5.27 9.29 -5.16
CA VAL A 54 -6.63 9.13 -4.64
C VAL A 54 -7.63 9.20 -5.80
N ARG A 55 -8.39 8.14 -6.01
CA ARG A 55 -9.27 8.00 -7.21
C ARG A 55 -10.26 9.15 -7.38
N LYS A 56 -10.75 9.74 -6.28
CA LYS A 56 -11.66 10.89 -6.32
C LYS A 56 -10.97 12.13 -6.85
N GLU A 57 -9.78 12.44 -6.37
CA GLU A 57 -8.96 13.59 -6.77
C GLU A 57 -8.52 13.47 -8.23
N ILE A 58 -8.08 12.26 -8.65
CA ILE A 58 -7.76 11.96 -10.05
C ILE A 58 -8.97 12.22 -10.98
N LYS A 59 -10.18 11.82 -10.56
CA LYS A 59 -11.40 12.03 -11.36
C LYS A 59 -11.83 13.49 -11.43
N SER A 60 -11.54 14.28 -10.41
CA SER A 60 -11.84 15.72 -10.42
C SER A 60 -10.80 16.55 -11.17
N GLY A 61 -9.68 15.93 -11.62
CA GLY A 61 -8.59 16.65 -12.32
C GLY A 61 -7.82 17.56 -11.38
N ASP A 62 -7.71 17.22 -10.09
CA ASP A 62 -6.95 17.96 -9.12
C ASP A 62 -5.46 17.90 -9.49
N ALA A 63 -4.78 19.05 -9.51
CA ALA A 63 -3.36 19.14 -9.85
C ALA A 63 -2.47 18.38 -8.84
N ASP A 64 -2.91 18.31 -7.58
CA ASP A 64 -2.20 17.63 -6.49
C ASP A 64 -2.66 16.16 -6.29
N ALA A 65 -3.42 15.62 -7.25
CA ALA A 65 -3.96 14.25 -7.16
C ALA A 65 -2.87 13.15 -7.10
N TRP A 66 -1.64 13.48 -7.47
CA TRP A 66 -0.53 12.57 -7.56
C TRP A 66 0.58 12.87 -6.55
N LYS A 67 1.00 11.84 -5.80
CA LYS A 67 2.18 11.89 -4.94
C LYS A 67 3.23 10.94 -5.49
N ILE A 68 4.33 11.50 -5.99
CA ILE A 68 5.44 10.72 -6.56
C ILE A 68 6.05 9.85 -5.47
N GLN A 69 6.17 8.56 -5.75
CA GLN A 69 6.84 7.58 -4.90
C GLN A 69 8.24 7.27 -5.41
N SER A 70 8.39 7.15 -6.74
CA SER A 70 9.66 6.87 -7.38
C SER A 70 9.62 7.28 -8.84
N GLU A 71 10.77 7.68 -9.38
CA GLU A 71 10.98 7.93 -10.80
C GLU A 71 11.94 6.89 -11.38
N ILE A 72 11.57 6.31 -12.51
CA ILE A 72 12.43 5.39 -13.25
C ILE A 72 13.20 6.23 -14.27
N MET A 73 14.49 5.94 -14.41
CA MET A 73 15.39 6.66 -15.32
C MET A 73 14.70 7.00 -16.65
N PRO A 74 14.61 8.30 -17.02
CA PRO A 74 14.00 8.71 -18.28
C PRO A 74 14.84 8.23 -19.48
N ILE A 75 14.16 7.93 -20.58
CA ILE A 75 14.83 7.72 -21.86
C ILE A 75 14.90 9.06 -22.57
N SER A 76 16.10 9.47 -22.95
CA SER A 76 16.33 10.66 -23.79
C SER A 76 17.04 10.27 -25.07
N ARG A 77 16.54 10.75 -26.21
CA ARG A 77 17.19 10.60 -27.52
C ARG A 77 17.12 11.89 -28.31
N ALA A 78 18.20 12.20 -29.01
CA ALA A 78 18.29 13.41 -29.81
C ALA A 78 17.34 13.39 -31.02
N ASN A 79 17.07 12.22 -31.58
CA ASN A 79 16.22 12.05 -32.76
C ASN A 79 15.60 10.65 -32.81
N LEU A 80 14.40 10.56 -33.38
CA LEU A 80 13.72 9.29 -33.69
C LEU A 80 13.22 9.34 -35.13
N ASP A 81 13.77 8.48 -35.96
CA ASP A 81 13.46 8.40 -37.37
C ASP A 81 11.96 8.09 -37.63
N PRO A 82 11.47 8.38 -38.87
CA PRO A 82 10.12 8.01 -39.25
C PRO A 82 9.86 6.52 -39.02
N GLN A 83 8.73 6.19 -38.35
CA GLN A 83 8.38 4.82 -37.97
C GLN A 83 9.41 4.11 -37.06
N GLY A 84 10.44 4.83 -36.58
CA GLY A 84 11.45 4.33 -35.66
C GLY A 84 10.87 4.05 -34.30
N GLU A 85 11.54 3.18 -33.52
CA GLU A 85 11.14 2.85 -32.16
C GLU A 85 12.33 2.74 -31.20
N ILE A 86 12.04 3.00 -29.92
CA ILE A 86 12.94 2.81 -28.79
C ILE A 86 12.30 1.78 -27.88
N ASN A 87 13.05 0.74 -27.54
CA ASN A 87 12.62 -0.27 -26.56
C ASN A 87 13.58 -0.22 -25.37
N ALA A 88 13.04 -0.30 -24.15
CA ALA A 88 13.82 -0.40 -22.92
C ALA A 88 13.11 -1.27 -21.89
N GLU A 89 13.90 -2.09 -21.22
CA GLU A 89 13.46 -2.80 -20.02
C GLU A 89 13.60 -1.88 -18.81
N TRP A 90 12.79 -2.12 -17.81
CA TRP A 90 12.82 -1.38 -16.56
C TRP A 90 12.45 -2.29 -15.40
N GLU A 91 12.95 -1.95 -14.23
CA GLU A 91 12.62 -2.59 -12.95
C GLU A 91 12.42 -1.52 -11.89
N LEU A 92 11.48 -1.78 -11.00
CA LEU A 92 11.16 -0.94 -9.85
C LEU A 92 10.87 -1.83 -8.66
N LYS A 93 11.53 -1.60 -7.53
CA LYS A 93 11.22 -2.25 -6.25
C LYS A 93 10.16 -1.44 -5.49
N LEU A 94 9.07 -2.08 -5.11
CA LEU A 94 8.09 -1.51 -4.20
C LEU A 94 8.65 -1.51 -2.78
N ASN A 95 8.41 -0.42 -2.04
CA ASN A 95 8.76 -0.39 -0.62
C ASN A 95 7.84 -1.32 0.18
N GLY A 96 8.33 -1.83 1.33
CA GLY A 96 7.53 -2.69 2.21
C GLY A 96 6.37 -1.97 2.90
N ASP A 97 6.39 -0.63 2.92
CA ASP A 97 5.37 0.27 3.46
C ASP A 97 4.57 1.01 2.38
N CYS A 98 4.82 0.73 1.09
CA CYS A 98 4.10 1.41 0.01
C CYS A 98 2.58 1.22 0.12
N PRO A 99 1.78 2.15 -0.41
CA PRO A 99 0.33 2.04 -0.39
C PRO A 99 -0.19 0.75 -1.07
N ILE A 100 -1.12 0.06 -0.42
CA ILE A 100 -1.87 -1.05 -1.04
C ILE A 100 -3.00 -0.50 -1.90
N THR A 101 -3.49 -1.31 -2.83
CA THR A 101 -4.67 -0.96 -3.63
C THR A 101 -5.95 -1.15 -2.83
N ASP A 102 -6.75 -0.11 -2.71
CA ASP A 102 -8.10 -0.16 -2.16
C ASP A 102 -9.13 0.55 -3.07
N LYS A 103 -10.37 0.65 -2.59
CA LYS A 103 -11.46 1.31 -3.35
C LYS A 103 -11.25 2.81 -3.55
N SER A 104 -10.47 3.46 -2.69
CA SER A 104 -10.29 4.91 -2.66
C SER A 104 -8.98 5.36 -3.31
N ALA A 105 -7.93 4.55 -3.24
CA ALA A 105 -6.58 4.91 -3.68
C ALA A 105 -5.81 3.71 -4.22
N SER A 106 -4.75 3.99 -4.98
CA SER A 106 -3.86 2.99 -5.57
C SER A 106 -2.51 3.58 -5.89
N LEU A 107 -1.56 2.72 -6.22
CA LEU A 107 -0.36 3.09 -6.95
C LEU A 107 -0.62 3.03 -8.45
N PHE A 108 -0.01 3.96 -9.18
CA PHE A 108 -0.12 4.07 -10.62
C PHE A 108 1.27 4.18 -11.24
N LEU A 109 1.46 3.53 -12.38
CA LEU A 109 2.56 3.84 -13.28
C LEU A 109 2.08 4.88 -14.28
N LEU A 110 2.65 6.08 -14.21
CA LEU A 110 2.43 7.16 -15.16
C LEU A 110 3.54 7.13 -16.20
N PHE A 111 3.19 7.20 -17.48
CA PHE A 111 4.16 7.08 -18.57
C PHE A 111 3.82 8.00 -19.75
N GLY A 112 4.83 8.52 -20.41
CA GLY A 112 4.66 9.48 -21.52
C GLY A 112 5.90 10.34 -21.74
N GLY A 113 5.70 11.56 -22.24
CA GLY A 113 6.74 12.58 -22.38
C GLY A 113 7.06 13.29 -21.07
N ASP A 114 7.60 14.52 -21.20
CA ASP A 114 8.08 15.34 -20.06
C ASP A 114 6.97 15.71 -19.08
N LYS A 115 5.74 15.91 -19.57
CA LYS A 115 4.57 16.28 -18.75
C LYS A 115 3.74 15.08 -18.33
N VAL A 116 4.40 13.99 -17.98
CA VAL A 116 3.76 12.69 -17.66
C VAL A 116 2.71 12.77 -16.56
N MET A 117 2.87 13.68 -15.61
CA MET A 117 1.92 13.87 -14.49
C MET A 117 0.61 14.53 -14.92
N GLU A 118 0.66 15.39 -15.92
CA GLU A 118 -0.50 16.16 -16.41
C GLU A 118 -1.23 15.45 -17.55
N GLU A 119 -0.45 14.96 -18.53
CA GLU A 119 -0.95 14.50 -19.83
C GLU A 119 -0.56 13.03 -20.14
N GLY A 120 0.08 12.32 -19.19
CA GLY A 120 0.58 10.96 -19.43
C GLY A 120 -0.50 9.88 -19.47
N GLY A 121 -0.13 8.73 -20.07
CA GLY A 121 -0.85 7.48 -19.89
C GLY A 121 -0.65 6.94 -18.49
N ARG A 122 -1.55 6.03 -18.05
CA ARG A 122 -1.47 5.43 -16.71
C ARG A 122 -1.85 3.96 -16.70
N ILE A 123 -1.23 3.23 -15.80
CA ILE A 123 -1.63 1.87 -15.38
C ILE A 123 -1.93 1.91 -13.89
N ASP A 124 -3.10 1.43 -13.50
CA ASP A 124 -3.48 1.21 -12.11
C ASP A 124 -2.86 -0.11 -11.63
N LEU A 125 -1.96 -0.05 -10.67
CA LEU A 125 -1.31 -1.24 -10.11
C LEU A 125 -2.20 -1.88 -9.04
N ARG A 126 -2.20 -3.21 -9.02
CA ARG A 126 -2.82 -3.97 -7.94
C ARG A 126 -1.73 -4.42 -6.97
N VAL A 127 -1.67 -3.73 -5.83
CA VAL A 127 -0.70 -4.02 -4.77
C VAL A 127 -1.43 -4.52 -3.53
N GLU A 128 -1.04 -5.71 -3.10
CA GLU A 128 -1.55 -6.36 -1.90
C GLU A 128 -0.60 -6.15 -0.72
N LEU A 129 -1.11 -6.41 0.48
CA LEU A 129 -0.34 -6.31 1.71
C LEU A 129 0.87 -7.25 1.70
N HIS A 130 1.97 -6.82 2.29
CA HIS A 130 3.19 -7.62 2.45
C HIS A 130 2.86 -8.99 3.08
N PRO A 131 3.41 -10.13 2.57
CA PRO A 131 3.06 -11.48 3.02
C PRO A 131 3.23 -11.68 4.53
N ILE A 132 4.26 -11.07 5.13
CA ILE A 132 4.50 -11.10 6.58
C ILE A 132 3.38 -10.39 7.34
N LEU A 133 2.98 -9.18 6.91
CA LEU A 133 1.87 -8.45 7.53
C LEU A 133 0.54 -9.20 7.37
N GLN A 134 0.34 -9.85 6.24
CA GLN A 134 -0.83 -10.68 6.02
C GLN A 134 -0.84 -11.89 6.98
N SER A 135 0.31 -12.56 7.18
CA SER A 135 0.45 -13.66 8.14
C SER A 135 0.21 -13.19 9.58
N PHE A 136 0.70 -11.98 9.92
CA PHE A 136 0.46 -11.36 11.22
C PHE A 136 -1.04 -11.11 11.45
N LEU A 137 -1.75 -10.52 10.49
CA LEU A 137 -3.21 -10.32 10.56
C LEU A 137 -3.99 -11.63 10.61
N GLN A 138 -3.56 -12.65 9.87
CA GLN A 138 -4.18 -13.98 9.94
C GLN A 138 -4.16 -14.56 11.33
N THR A 139 -3.16 -14.21 12.16
CA THR A 139 -3.11 -14.65 13.56
C THR A 139 -4.27 -14.08 14.37
N PHE A 140 -4.68 -12.82 14.16
CA PHE A 140 -5.89 -12.27 14.79
C PHE A 140 -7.16 -13.03 14.40
N THR A 141 -7.32 -13.34 13.11
CA THR A 141 -8.55 -13.97 12.61
C THR A 141 -8.61 -15.45 12.95
N THR A 142 -7.49 -16.17 12.91
CA THR A 142 -7.45 -17.63 13.11
C THR A 142 -7.30 -18.01 14.58
N GLN A 143 -6.42 -17.34 15.33
CA GLN A 143 -6.10 -17.70 16.73
C GLN A 143 -7.04 -16.99 17.71
N PHE A 144 -7.26 -15.70 17.53
CA PHE A 144 -8.06 -14.86 18.43
C PHE A 144 -9.48 -14.61 17.95
N LYS A 145 -9.87 -15.13 16.76
CA LYS A 145 -11.21 -15.05 16.19
C LYS A 145 -11.73 -13.62 15.94
N PHE A 146 -10.83 -12.65 15.82
CA PHE A 146 -11.22 -11.30 15.42
C PHE A 146 -11.71 -11.29 13.97
N LEU A 147 -12.67 -10.41 13.69
CA LEU A 147 -13.19 -10.20 12.34
C LEU A 147 -12.56 -8.94 11.72
N GLU A 148 -11.87 -9.09 10.60
CA GLU A 148 -11.44 -7.96 9.79
C GLU A 148 -12.67 -7.34 9.10
N LYS A 149 -12.96 -6.06 9.41
CA LYS A 149 -14.12 -5.33 8.83
C LYS A 149 -13.75 -4.58 7.56
N HIS A 150 -12.64 -3.91 7.58
CA HIS A 150 -12.09 -3.24 6.40
C HIS A 150 -10.59 -2.97 6.56
N ARG A 151 -9.95 -2.82 5.43
CA ARG A 151 -8.56 -2.44 5.27
C ARG A 151 -8.51 -1.16 4.43
N LYS A 152 -7.66 -0.22 4.80
CA LYS A 152 -7.46 1.03 4.09
C LYS A 152 -5.98 1.27 3.85
N SER A 153 -5.66 1.68 2.64
CA SER A 153 -4.35 2.21 2.33
C SER A 153 -4.18 3.61 2.90
N LYS A 154 -3.00 3.85 3.44
CA LYS A 154 -2.46 5.17 3.75
C LYS A 154 -1.16 5.33 2.99
N GLU A 155 -0.57 6.52 3.05
CA GLU A 155 0.64 6.84 2.31
C GLU A 155 1.84 5.99 2.74
N ASP A 156 1.95 5.72 4.04
CA ASP A 156 3.10 5.08 4.70
C ASP A 156 2.74 3.88 5.59
N HIS A 157 1.47 3.48 5.61
CA HIS A 157 1.03 2.33 6.39
C HIS A 157 -0.33 1.78 5.90
N THR A 158 -0.69 0.62 6.40
CA THR A 158 -2.02 0.04 6.18
C THR A 158 -2.82 0.05 7.47
N GLU A 159 -4.00 0.66 7.46
CA GLU A 159 -4.97 0.62 8.56
C GLU A 159 -5.91 -0.58 8.40
N VAL A 160 -6.00 -1.42 9.43
CA VAL A 160 -6.93 -2.55 9.47
C VAL A 160 -7.84 -2.43 10.68
N LYS A 161 -9.15 -2.44 10.45
CA LYS A 161 -10.15 -2.45 11.51
C LYS A 161 -10.53 -3.87 11.87
N LEU A 162 -10.26 -4.24 13.12
CA LEU A 162 -10.57 -5.54 13.72
C LEU A 162 -11.69 -5.40 14.75
N VAL A 163 -12.63 -6.33 14.72
CA VAL A 163 -13.74 -6.39 15.70
C VAL A 163 -13.58 -7.68 16.51
N PRO A 164 -13.64 -7.60 17.85
CA PRO A 164 -13.50 -8.78 18.71
C PRO A 164 -14.63 -9.77 18.49
N PRO A 165 -14.40 -11.07 18.78
CA PRO A 165 -15.47 -12.05 18.82
C PRO A 165 -16.46 -11.73 19.96
N GLU A 166 -17.69 -12.19 19.81
CA GLU A 166 -18.68 -12.15 20.91
C GLU A 166 -18.27 -13.13 22.00
N SER A 167 -17.49 -12.67 22.96
CA SER A 167 -16.98 -13.49 24.05
C SER A 167 -16.88 -12.70 25.36
N LYS A 168 -16.79 -13.41 26.46
CA LYS A 168 -16.57 -12.81 27.81
C LYS A 168 -15.10 -12.36 27.98
N GLU A 169 -14.23 -12.71 27.05
CA GLU A 169 -12.79 -12.38 27.12
C GLU A 169 -12.54 -10.89 26.88
N PHE A 170 -13.34 -10.26 25.99
CA PHE A 170 -13.19 -8.85 25.61
C PHE A 170 -14.47 -8.04 25.89
N PRO A 171 -14.97 -7.99 27.15
CA PRO A 171 -16.32 -7.47 27.43
C PRO A 171 -16.48 -5.98 27.12
N ASN A 172 -15.39 -5.24 27.15
CA ASN A 172 -15.39 -3.78 26.97
C ASN A 172 -14.76 -3.32 25.65
N LEU A 173 -14.23 -4.24 24.85
CA LEU A 173 -13.56 -3.90 23.59
C LEU A 173 -14.58 -3.75 22.46
N GLU A 174 -14.64 -2.57 21.83
CA GLU A 174 -15.50 -2.34 20.67
C GLU A 174 -14.79 -2.70 19.36
N GLN A 175 -13.53 -2.27 19.23
CA GLN A 175 -12.70 -2.51 18.05
C GLN A 175 -11.24 -2.22 18.34
N ILE A 176 -10.38 -2.76 17.47
CA ILE A 176 -8.97 -2.38 17.35
C ILE A 176 -8.78 -1.75 15.97
N LEU A 177 -8.13 -0.60 15.91
CA LEU A 177 -7.54 -0.10 14.69
C LEU A 177 -6.06 -0.48 14.72
N CYS A 178 -5.64 -1.31 13.78
CA CYS A 178 -4.28 -1.79 13.66
C CYS A 178 -3.62 -1.05 12.49
N MET A 179 -2.58 -0.29 12.76
CA MET A 179 -1.73 0.36 11.76
C MET A 179 -0.50 -0.50 11.57
N LEU A 180 -0.23 -0.92 10.33
CA LEU A 180 0.79 -1.91 9.98
C LEU A 180 1.69 -1.38 8.88
N LYS A 181 2.99 -1.57 9.02
CA LYS A 181 3.98 -1.35 7.95
C LYS A 181 5.20 -2.24 8.13
N ILE A 182 5.96 -2.42 7.04
CA ILE A 182 7.35 -2.89 7.09
C ILE A 182 8.20 -1.76 6.54
N HIS A 183 8.94 -1.11 7.41
CA HIS A 183 9.83 -0.01 7.08
C HIS A 183 11.27 -0.40 7.41
N GLU A 184 12.19 -0.24 6.46
CA GLU A 184 13.60 -0.66 6.63
C GLU A 184 13.73 -2.09 7.18
N GLU A 185 12.94 -3.02 6.64
CA GLU A 185 12.84 -4.42 7.06
C GLU A 185 12.26 -4.64 8.48
N GLN A 186 11.92 -3.60 9.23
CA GLN A 186 11.26 -3.73 10.52
C GLN A 186 9.75 -3.78 10.37
N LEU A 187 9.13 -4.77 11.01
CA LEU A 187 7.68 -4.82 11.15
C LEU A 187 7.28 -3.91 12.31
N GLU A 188 6.48 -2.91 12.00
CA GLU A 188 5.91 -2.00 12.98
C GLU A 188 4.38 -2.15 12.99
N SER A 189 3.82 -2.23 14.19
CA SER A 189 2.37 -2.28 14.37
C SER A 189 1.95 -1.44 15.56
N VAL A 190 0.97 -0.55 15.35
CA VAL A 190 0.35 0.24 16.41
C VAL A 190 -1.11 -0.18 16.54
N PHE A 191 -1.51 -0.63 17.72
CA PHE A 191 -2.88 -1.00 18.04
C PHE A 191 -3.56 0.10 18.81
N GLN A 192 -4.62 0.65 18.26
CA GLN A 192 -5.50 1.59 18.96
C GLN A 192 -6.76 0.85 19.40
N PHE A 193 -6.84 0.56 20.68
CA PHE A 193 -8.00 -0.08 21.31
C PHE A 193 -9.08 0.95 21.60
N ARG A 194 -10.28 0.74 21.08
CA ARG A 194 -11.47 1.51 21.44
C ARG A 194 -12.31 0.67 22.40
N MET A 195 -12.43 1.17 23.63
CA MET A 195 -13.07 0.46 24.73
C MET A 195 -14.26 1.24 25.29
N LYS A 196 -15.28 0.53 25.74
CA LYS A 196 -16.33 1.08 26.60
C LYS A 196 -15.82 1.15 28.03
N GLY A 197 -15.99 2.28 28.68
CA GLY A 197 -15.77 2.43 30.11
C GLY A 197 -17.03 2.98 30.76
N PHE A 198 -17.07 2.97 32.08
CA PHE A 198 -18.14 3.58 32.84
C PHE A 198 -17.54 4.73 33.66
N SER A 199 -18.21 5.87 33.64
CA SER A 199 -17.90 7.01 34.51
C SER A 199 -19.08 7.35 35.36
N ARG A 200 -18.85 7.65 36.62
CA ARG A 200 -19.89 8.08 37.56
C ARG A 200 -20.02 9.61 37.46
N ASP A 201 -21.23 10.06 37.18
CA ASP A 201 -21.61 11.47 37.11
C ASP A 201 -22.76 11.67 38.11
N GLY A 202 -22.40 12.00 39.36
CA GLY A 202 -23.33 12.00 40.49
C GLY A 202 -23.86 10.59 40.78
N GLU A 203 -25.18 10.42 40.77
CA GLU A 203 -25.84 9.11 40.95
C GLU A 203 -25.98 8.31 39.65
N ASN A 204 -25.67 8.89 38.50
CA ASN A 204 -25.83 8.26 37.20
C ASN A 204 -24.51 7.66 36.67
N MET A 205 -24.59 6.46 36.08
CA MET A 205 -23.51 5.84 35.37
C MET A 205 -23.63 6.19 33.89
N LYS A 206 -22.56 6.84 33.32
CA LYS A 206 -22.47 7.11 31.88
C LYS A 206 -21.46 6.20 31.23
N VAL A 207 -21.77 5.72 30.00
CA VAL A 207 -20.82 4.99 29.16
C VAL A 207 -19.88 6.01 28.54
N VAL A 208 -18.58 5.85 28.79
CA VAL A 208 -17.52 6.66 28.19
C VAL A 208 -16.66 5.83 27.26
N LYS A 209 -16.17 6.43 26.19
CA LYS A 209 -15.22 5.77 25.28
C LYS A 209 -13.79 6.06 25.75
N LYS A 210 -13.03 5.00 25.96
CA LYS A 210 -11.60 5.10 26.31
C LYS A 210 -10.79 4.59 25.12
N LYS A 211 -9.66 5.26 24.86
CA LYS A 211 -8.65 4.82 23.88
C LYS A 211 -7.40 4.39 24.64
N ARG A 212 -6.79 3.32 24.20
CA ARG A 212 -5.46 2.86 24.64
C ARG A 212 -4.66 2.48 23.43
N GLU A 213 -3.36 2.59 23.51
CA GLU A 213 -2.44 2.25 22.43
C GLU A 213 -1.42 1.24 22.91
N PHE A 214 -0.94 0.42 21.99
CA PHE A 214 0.14 -0.53 22.19
C PHE A 214 0.94 -0.63 20.90
N GLU A 215 2.24 -0.61 21.00
CA GLU A 215 3.16 -0.67 19.86
C GLU A 215 3.95 -1.97 19.89
N ILE A 216 4.15 -2.54 18.72
CA ILE A 216 5.01 -3.70 18.49
C ILE A 216 5.99 -3.32 17.41
N GLN A 217 7.26 -3.63 17.67
CA GLN A 217 8.34 -3.61 16.68
C GLN A 217 9.01 -4.97 16.69
N MET A 218 9.32 -5.50 15.51
CA MET A 218 10.01 -6.77 15.34
C MET A 218 11.00 -6.67 14.17
N THR A 219 12.20 -7.22 14.40
CA THR A 219 13.25 -7.35 13.38
C THR A 219 13.03 -8.59 12.50
N PRO A 220 13.68 -8.71 11.33
CA PRO A 220 13.62 -9.90 10.49
C PRO A 220 13.96 -11.18 11.24
N ASP A 221 15.00 -11.16 12.08
CA ASP A 221 15.45 -12.32 12.87
C ASP A 221 14.39 -12.78 13.90
N GLU A 222 13.47 -11.90 14.28
CA GLU A 222 12.39 -12.23 15.20
C GLU A 222 11.15 -12.75 14.44
N TYR A 223 10.71 -12.04 13.38
CA TYR A 223 9.48 -12.39 12.69
C TYR A 223 9.62 -13.43 11.58
N LEU A 224 10.87 -13.81 11.18
CA LEU A 224 11.17 -14.89 10.26
C LEU A 224 11.81 -16.07 10.96
N LEU A 225 11.46 -17.27 10.51
CA LEU A 225 12.15 -18.52 10.79
C LEU A 225 13.10 -18.87 9.63
N PRO A 226 14.06 -19.79 9.80
CA PRO A 226 14.90 -20.26 8.70
C PRO A 226 14.11 -20.64 7.46
N GLY A 227 14.52 -20.12 6.28
CA GLY A 227 13.81 -20.30 5.02
C GLY A 227 12.70 -19.27 4.77
N ASP A 228 12.77 -18.10 5.42
CA ASP A 228 11.87 -16.94 5.25
C ASP A 228 10.41 -17.21 5.62
N PHE A 229 10.16 -18.21 6.47
CA PHE A 229 8.82 -18.50 6.95
C PHE A 229 8.41 -17.56 8.10
N PRO A 230 7.15 -17.04 8.10
CA PRO A 230 6.66 -16.21 9.19
C PRO A 230 6.69 -16.93 10.54
N ASN A 231 7.24 -16.30 11.57
CA ASN A 231 7.26 -16.80 12.95
C ASN A 231 5.89 -16.59 13.62
N ARG A 232 4.93 -17.45 13.26
CA ARG A 232 3.55 -17.36 13.77
C ARG A 232 3.42 -17.53 15.27
N GLN A 233 4.38 -18.23 15.91
CA GLN A 233 4.40 -18.38 17.36
C GLN A 233 4.67 -17.03 18.02
N LEU A 234 5.70 -16.32 17.57
CA LEU A 234 6.00 -14.98 18.07
C LEU A 234 4.86 -14.00 17.81
N PHE A 235 4.23 -14.04 16.60
CA PHE A 235 3.07 -13.20 16.31
C PHE A 235 1.95 -13.42 17.33
N ARG A 236 1.66 -14.69 17.66
CA ARG A 236 0.65 -15.03 18.67
C ARG A 236 1.01 -14.46 20.04
N GLU A 237 2.27 -14.57 20.48
CA GLU A 237 2.74 -14.06 21.78
C GLU A 237 2.61 -12.54 21.84
N LYS A 238 3.09 -11.82 20.83
CA LYS A 238 3.03 -10.35 20.75
C LYS A 238 1.60 -9.82 20.68
N ILE A 239 0.75 -10.47 19.91
CA ILE A 239 -0.67 -10.12 19.82
C ILE A 239 -1.38 -10.41 21.18
N SER A 240 -1.05 -11.52 21.84
CA SER A 240 -1.64 -11.82 23.17
C SER A 240 -1.24 -10.76 24.20
N GLU A 241 0.02 -10.35 24.22
CA GLU A 241 0.53 -9.26 25.07
C GLU A 241 -0.27 -7.96 24.84
N ALA A 242 -0.46 -7.56 23.56
CA ALA A 242 -1.26 -6.41 23.22
C ALA A 242 -2.72 -6.54 23.68
N LEU A 243 -3.33 -7.73 23.54
CA LEU A 243 -4.71 -7.99 23.92
C LEU A 243 -4.92 -8.02 25.44
N ASP A 244 -3.90 -8.20 26.26
CA ASP A 244 -4.00 -8.14 27.72
C ASP A 244 -4.48 -6.76 28.20
N ILE A 245 -4.20 -5.69 27.45
CA ILE A 245 -4.76 -4.35 27.70
C ILE A 245 -6.29 -4.36 27.65
N ALA A 246 -6.86 -5.13 26.72
CA ALA A 246 -8.31 -5.20 26.51
C ALA A 246 -9.02 -6.19 27.44
N ARG A 247 -8.27 -7.18 27.98
CA ARG A 247 -8.76 -8.15 28.97
C ARG A 247 -8.91 -7.55 30.36
N GLN A 248 -8.13 -6.51 30.69
CA GLN A 248 -8.22 -5.83 31.98
C GLN A 248 -9.61 -5.20 32.15
N ARG A 249 -10.29 -5.53 33.25
CA ARG A 249 -11.54 -4.87 33.61
C ARG A 249 -11.25 -3.38 33.89
N VAL A 250 -11.87 -2.52 33.12
CA VAL A 250 -11.80 -1.07 33.32
C VAL A 250 -12.86 -0.71 34.33
N PHE A 251 -12.47 -0.67 35.62
CA PHE A 251 -13.30 -0.13 36.68
C PHE A 251 -13.26 1.40 36.65
#